data_7071adf6716c528c9e9b56a12a27f270
#
_entry.id   7071adf6716c528c9e9b56a12a27f270
#
_cell.length_a   1.000
_cell.length_b   1.000
_cell.length_c   1.000
_cell.angle_alpha   90.00
_cell.angle_beta   90.00
_cell.angle_gamma   90.00
#
_symmetry.space_group_name_H-M   'P 1'
#
loop_
_entity.id
_entity.type
_entity.pdbx_description
1 polymer ?
#
loop_
_entity_poly.entity_id
_entity_poly.type
_entity_poly.pdbx_seq_one_letter_code
_entity_poly.pdbx_strand_id
1 'polypeptide(L)'
;MSDTILTQIQNTIDSRKGGDSEASYVAQLLHKGEDKILKKVIEEAGEVLMASKDGGGEHLVYEVADLWFHTMVLLAHHGLRA
;
A
#
# COMPACT_ATOMS: atom_id res chain seq x y z
N MET A 1 -2.81 -14.46 -6.94
CA MET A 1 -2.14 -13.35 -7.66
C MET A 1 -0.81 -13.85 -8.18
N SER A 2 -0.44 -13.50 -9.40
CA SER A 2 0.83 -13.96 -9.96
C SER A 2 2.01 -13.14 -9.42
N ASP A 3 3.17 -13.78 -9.34
CA ASP A 3 4.41 -13.10 -8.95
C ASP A 3 4.72 -11.93 -9.90
N THR A 4 4.35 -12.05 -11.18
CA THR A 4 4.55 -11.00 -12.17
C THR A 4 3.81 -9.72 -11.79
N ILE A 5 2.56 -9.84 -11.34
CA ILE A 5 1.76 -8.67 -10.92
C ILE A 5 2.37 -8.03 -9.68
N LEU A 6 2.75 -8.83 -8.69
CA LEU A 6 3.41 -8.33 -7.48
C LEU A 6 4.73 -7.63 -7.83
N THR A 7 5.50 -8.21 -8.72
CA THR A 7 6.76 -7.62 -9.18
C THR A 7 6.54 -6.29 -9.85
N GLN A 8 5.51 -6.19 -10.72
CA GLN A 8 5.19 -4.93 -11.40
C GLN A 8 4.80 -3.84 -10.42
N ILE A 9 3.96 -4.17 -9.43
CA ILE A 9 3.54 -3.21 -8.42
C ILE A 9 4.75 -2.77 -7.61
N GLN A 10 5.62 -3.70 -7.20
CA GLN A 10 6.81 -3.37 -6.43
C GLN A 10 7.77 -2.49 -7.22
N ASN A 11 7.94 -2.77 -8.52
CA ASN A 11 8.78 -1.95 -9.37
C ASN A 11 8.24 -0.54 -9.49
N THR A 12 6.92 -0.39 -9.61
CA THR A 12 6.28 0.93 -9.65
C THR A 12 6.52 1.69 -8.36
N ILE A 13 6.33 1.04 -7.22
CA ILE A 13 6.57 1.65 -5.91
C ILE A 13 8.03 2.08 -5.78
N ASP A 14 8.97 1.20 -6.13
CA ASP A 14 10.40 1.50 -6.05
C ASP A 14 10.78 2.67 -6.94
N SER A 15 10.15 2.80 -8.11
CA SER A 15 10.42 3.90 -9.03
C SER A 15 9.99 5.26 -8.48
N ARG A 16 9.12 5.28 -7.46
CA ARG A 16 8.65 6.52 -6.82
C ARG A 16 9.53 6.96 -5.66
N LYS A 17 10.46 6.12 -5.23
CA LYS A 17 11.41 6.49 -4.18
C LYS A 17 12.27 7.67 -4.64
N GLY A 18 12.36 8.69 -3.79
CA GLY A 18 13.11 9.89 -4.14
C GLY A 18 12.46 10.76 -5.18
N GLY A 19 11.25 10.44 -5.62
CA GLY A 19 10.53 11.24 -6.60
C GLY A 19 9.88 12.47 -5.98
N ASP A 20 9.16 13.22 -6.82
CA ASP A 20 8.44 14.42 -6.41
C ASP A 20 7.25 14.04 -5.53
N SER A 21 7.31 14.40 -4.26
CA SER A 21 6.27 14.08 -3.28
C SER A 21 4.94 14.79 -3.58
N GLU A 22 4.96 15.86 -4.37
CA GLU A 22 3.73 16.54 -4.77
C GLU A 22 3.05 15.83 -5.94
N ALA A 23 3.81 15.12 -6.76
CA ALA A 23 3.29 14.47 -7.97
C ALA A 23 2.86 13.02 -7.74
N SER A 24 3.21 12.39 -6.63
CA SER A 24 2.96 10.96 -6.41
C SER A 24 2.60 10.69 -4.95
N TYR A 25 1.48 9.99 -4.76
CA TYR A 25 1.07 9.54 -3.43
C TYR A 25 2.12 8.62 -2.80
N VAL A 26 2.70 7.70 -3.58
CA VAL A 26 3.73 6.79 -3.09
C VAL A 26 4.97 7.57 -2.66
N ALA A 27 5.43 8.51 -3.50
CA ALA A 27 6.57 9.34 -3.15
C ALA A 27 6.31 10.15 -1.89
N GLN A 28 5.08 10.65 -1.73
CA GLN A 28 4.69 11.39 -0.54
C GLN A 28 4.76 10.53 0.71
N LEU A 29 4.23 9.30 0.64
CA LEU A 29 4.27 8.37 1.78
C LEU A 29 5.72 8.02 2.14
N LEU A 30 6.53 7.70 1.15
CA LEU A 30 7.92 7.34 1.37
C LEU A 30 8.71 8.51 1.96
N HIS A 31 8.41 9.73 1.51
CA HIS A 31 9.05 10.93 2.03
C HIS A 31 8.67 11.20 3.49
N LYS A 32 7.40 10.97 3.85
CA LYS A 32 6.93 11.20 5.22
C LYS A 32 7.46 10.16 6.21
N GLY A 33 7.86 9.00 5.71
CA GLY A 33 8.58 8.01 6.51
C GLY A 33 7.71 6.96 7.17
N GLU A 34 8.37 6.14 7.98
CA GLU A 34 7.82 4.91 8.52
C GLU A 34 6.51 5.10 9.31
N ASP A 35 6.50 6.08 10.20
CA ASP A 35 5.32 6.23 11.08
C ASP A 35 4.06 6.53 10.29
N LYS A 36 4.16 7.34 9.23
CA LYS A 36 3.01 7.64 8.39
C LYS A 36 2.57 6.42 7.60
N ILE A 37 3.52 5.64 7.11
CA ILE A 37 3.23 4.40 6.37
C ILE A 37 2.56 3.40 7.30
N LEU A 38 3.08 3.21 8.51
CA LEU A 38 2.49 2.30 9.50
C LEU A 38 1.07 2.72 9.88
N LYS A 39 0.85 4.03 10.05
CA LYS A 39 -0.49 4.53 10.34
C LYS A 39 -1.45 4.17 9.22
N LYS A 40 -1.03 4.30 7.97
CA LYS A 40 -1.87 3.93 6.82
C LYS A 40 -2.17 2.43 6.81
N VAL A 41 -1.19 1.59 7.12
CA VAL A 41 -1.41 0.14 7.20
C VAL A 41 -2.48 -0.18 8.25
N ILE A 42 -2.41 0.46 9.41
CA ILE A 42 -3.40 0.25 10.48
C ILE A 42 -4.78 0.73 10.04
N GLU A 43 -4.87 1.90 9.43
CA GLU A 43 -6.13 2.45 8.93
C GLU A 43 -6.78 1.51 7.90
N GLU A 44 -6.00 1.02 6.94
CA GLU A 44 -6.51 0.13 5.90
C GLU A 44 -6.94 -1.22 6.46
N ALA A 45 -6.23 -1.73 7.47
CA ALA A 45 -6.65 -2.96 8.15
C ALA A 45 -8.02 -2.77 8.82
N GLY A 46 -8.25 -1.60 9.42
CA GLY A 46 -9.55 -1.26 10.00
C GLY A 46 -10.65 -1.20 8.95
N GLU A 47 -10.34 -0.65 7.77
CA GLU A 47 -11.29 -0.61 6.66
C GLU A 47 -11.66 -2.02 6.17
N VAL A 48 -10.67 -2.92 6.11
CA VAL A 48 -10.93 -4.33 5.75
C VAL A 48 -11.90 -4.98 6.75
N LEU A 49 -11.66 -4.75 8.04
CA LEU A 49 -12.54 -5.30 9.07
C LEU A 49 -13.98 -4.80 8.89
N MET A 50 -14.15 -3.50 8.69
CA MET A 50 -15.47 -2.90 8.52
C MET A 50 -16.15 -3.40 7.25
N ALA A 51 -15.42 -3.47 6.13
CA ALA A 51 -15.95 -3.94 4.88
C ALA A 51 -16.40 -5.41 4.96
N SER A 52 -15.66 -6.23 5.69
CA SER A 52 -16.02 -7.63 5.91
C SER A 52 -17.33 -7.76 6.70
N LYS A 53 -17.50 -6.93 7.71
CA LYS A 53 -18.72 -6.95 8.54
C LYS A 53 -19.93 -6.41 7.79
N ASP A 54 -19.73 -5.48 6.86
CA ASP A 54 -20.82 -4.92 6.06
C ASP A 54 -21.36 -5.91 5.01
N GLY A 55 -20.57 -6.91 4.64
CA GLY A 55 -21.00 -7.97 3.73
C GLY A 55 -20.94 -7.63 2.24
N GLY A 56 -20.40 -6.47 1.86
CA GLY A 56 -20.24 -6.08 0.46
C GLY A 56 -18.98 -6.66 -0.15
N GLY A 57 -19.13 -7.64 -1.07
CA GLY A 57 -17.98 -8.33 -1.65
C GLY A 57 -17.04 -7.43 -2.42
N GLU A 58 -17.57 -6.53 -3.25
CA GLU A 58 -16.74 -5.62 -4.03
C GLU A 58 -15.98 -4.65 -3.14
N HIS A 59 -16.62 -4.13 -2.10
CA HIS A 59 -16.00 -3.23 -1.15
C HIS A 59 -14.88 -3.94 -0.39
N LEU A 60 -15.12 -5.18 0.02
CA LEU A 60 -14.11 -5.96 0.72
C LEU A 60 -12.87 -6.19 -0.16
N VAL A 61 -13.08 -6.56 -1.43
CA VAL A 61 -11.96 -6.75 -2.36
C VAL A 61 -11.15 -5.47 -2.52
N TYR A 62 -11.84 -4.34 -2.66
CA TYR A 62 -11.17 -3.04 -2.79
C TYR A 62 -10.31 -2.73 -1.56
N GLU A 63 -10.87 -2.93 -0.36
CA GLU A 63 -10.14 -2.61 0.87
C GLU A 63 -8.97 -3.57 1.11
N VAL A 64 -9.11 -4.85 0.77
CA VAL A 64 -8.01 -5.81 0.86
C VAL A 64 -6.87 -5.41 -0.09
N ALA A 65 -7.21 -5.01 -1.31
CA ALA A 65 -6.21 -4.57 -2.28
C ALA A 65 -5.47 -3.32 -1.77
N ASP A 66 -6.20 -2.39 -1.17
CA ASP A 66 -5.62 -1.16 -0.64
C ASP A 66 -4.69 -1.44 0.54
N LEU A 67 -5.08 -2.34 1.44
CA LEU A 67 -4.22 -2.78 2.53
C LEU A 67 -2.93 -3.42 1.98
N TRP A 68 -3.07 -4.28 1.00
CA TRP A 68 -1.94 -4.96 0.39
C TRP A 68 -0.97 -3.96 -0.24
N PHE A 69 -1.51 -2.98 -0.96
CA PHE A 69 -0.69 -1.93 -1.56
C PHE A 69 0.13 -1.18 -0.51
N HIS A 70 -0.49 -0.79 0.59
CA HIS A 70 0.20 -0.05 1.65
C HIS A 70 1.26 -0.91 2.36
N THR A 71 1.04 -2.22 2.51
CA THR A 71 2.07 -3.10 3.05
C THR A 71 3.26 -3.22 2.11
N MET A 72 3.03 -3.16 0.79
CA MET A 72 4.12 -3.16 -0.18
C MET A 72 4.93 -1.85 -0.13
N VAL A 73 4.26 -0.73 0.13
CA VAL A 73 4.96 0.55 0.34
C VAL A 73 5.86 0.45 1.58
N LEU A 74 5.37 -0.18 2.64
CA LEU A 74 6.16 -0.40 3.85
C LEU A 74 7.41 -1.23 3.56
N LEU A 75 7.26 -2.31 2.78
CA LEU A 75 8.40 -3.12 2.38
C LEU A 75 9.42 -2.29 1.61
N ALA A 76 8.95 -1.47 0.67
CA ALA A 76 9.82 -0.61 -0.13
C ALA A 76 10.59 0.37 0.75
N HIS A 77 9.95 0.91 1.80
CA HIS A 77 10.60 1.82 2.73
C HIS A 77 11.83 1.15 3.39
N HIS A 78 11.72 -0.14 3.67
CA HIS A 78 12.81 -0.91 4.27
C HIS A 78 13.78 -1.52 3.24
N GLY A 79 13.59 -1.22 1.96
CA GLY A 79 14.42 -1.80 0.90
C GLY A 79 14.10 -3.27 0.61
N LEU A 80 12.92 -3.70 1.01
CA LEU A 80 12.45 -5.08 0.84
C LEU A 80 11.41 -5.17 -0.27
N ARG A 81 11.10 -6.38 -0.68
CA ARG A 81 10.12 -6.64 -1.73
C ARG A 81 9.18 -7.77 -1.32
N ALA A 82 7.98 -7.74 -1.87
CA ALA A 82 7.00 -8.81 -1.65
C ALA A 82 7.46 -10.12 -2.28
#